data_4b49c29f730dc371d1d629508d7fdee8
#
_entry.id   4b49c29f730dc371d1d629508d7fdee8
#
_cell.length_a   1.000
_cell.length_b   1.000
_cell.length_c   1.000
_cell.angle_alpha   90.00
_cell.angle_beta   90.00
_cell.angle_gamma   90.00
#
_symmetry.space_group_name_H-M   'P 1'
#
loop_
_entity.id
_entity.type
_entity.pdbx_description
1 polymer ?
#
loop_
_entity_poly.entity_id
_entity_poly.type
_entity_poly.pdbx_seq_one_letter_code
_entity_poly.pdbx_strand_id
1 'polypeptide(L)'
;MRLFVALDMDPDIRERISAFRNQMRVLAPEVRWVGPETFHVTLQFLGETKDETEVRRALKQVKAEAVHLAFFGAGFFPNPKAPRVFWVGIESDQRLQTLAESVAAATRPLGFNRDASPYTPHLTLARSASGRPRPVPGERPASGLQRVRDELGKLPPPDFGTMTAHEFYLYESHLSREGARYEKRASYPLR
;
A
#
# COMPACT_ATOMS: atom_id res chain seq x y z
N MET A 1 -1.85 -8.47 18.35
CA MET A 1 -2.56 -7.79 17.24
C MET A 1 -1.53 -7.24 16.27
N ARG A 2 -1.85 -7.19 14.99
CA ARG A 2 -0.93 -6.70 13.98
C ARG A 2 -1.36 -5.33 13.50
N LEU A 3 -0.55 -4.31 13.79
CA LEU A 3 -0.89 -2.92 13.57
C LEU A 3 -0.08 -2.27 12.45
N PHE A 4 -0.67 -1.27 11.81
CA PHE A 4 0.00 -0.36 10.87
C PHE A 4 -0.67 1.01 10.87
N VAL A 5 0.06 2.02 10.41
CA VAL A 5 -0.42 3.40 10.29
C VAL A 5 -0.54 3.74 8.81
N ALA A 6 -1.67 4.32 8.40
CA ALA A 6 -1.94 4.62 7.01
C ALA A 6 -2.93 5.79 6.82
N LEU A 7 -2.93 6.34 5.60
CA LEU A 7 -4.01 7.18 5.10
C LEU A 7 -5.08 6.33 4.44
N ASP A 8 -6.34 6.69 4.63
CA ASP A 8 -7.46 6.11 3.89
C ASP A 8 -7.61 6.79 2.53
N MET A 9 -8.46 6.27 1.69
CA MET A 9 -8.67 6.75 0.34
C MET A 9 -10.09 7.28 0.15
N ASP A 10 -10.20 8.35 -0.62
CA ASP A 10 -11.49 8.85 -1.07
C ASP A 10 -12.22 7.79 -1.91
N PRO A 11 -13.55 7.67 -1.78
CA PRO A 11 -14.34 6.68 -2.51
C PRO A 11 -14.16 6.75 -4.03
N ASP A 12 -14.10 7.95 -4.61
CA ASP A 12 -13.94 8.14 -6.05
C ASP A 12 -12.60 7.63 -6.57
N ILE A 13 -11.52 7.89 -5.82
CA ILE A 13 -10.18 7.38 -6.15
C ILE A 13 -10.15 5.87 -6.02
N ARG A 14 -10.73 5.34 -4.95
CA ARG A 14 -10.86 3.90 -4.72
C ARG A 14 -11.59 3.21 -5.87
N GLU A 15 -12.67 3.78 -6.36
CA GLU A 15 -13.46 3.24 -7.47
C GLU A 15 -12.66 3.22 -8.77
N ARG A 16 -11.99 4.31 -9.13
CA ARG A 16 -11.16 4.40 -10.35
C ARG A 16 -10.01 3.39 -10.34
N ILE A 17 -9.31 3.27 -9.21
CA ILE A 17 -8.24 2.29 -9.07
C ILE A 17 -8.79 0.86 -9.07
N SER A 18 -9.96 0.64 -8.48
CA SER A 18 -10.63 -0.67 -8.50
C SER A 18 -10.98 -1.10 -9.92
N ALA A 19 -11.50 -0.21 -10.75
CA ALA A 19 -11.80 -0.49 -12.16
C ALA A 19 -10.53 -0.88 -12.94
N PHE A 20 -9.45 -0.13 -12.77
CA PHE A 20 -8.16 -0.46 -13.38
C PHE A 20 -7.60 -1.79 -12.89
N ARG A 21 -7.63 -2.03 -11.57
CA ARG A 21 -7.23 -3.31 -10.97
C ARG A 21 -8.01 -4.48 -11.58
N ASN A 22 -9.33 -4.34 -11.77
CA ASN A 22 -10.17 -5.39 -12.33
C ASN A 22 -9.84 -5.66 -13.80
N GLN A 23 -9.53 -4.61 -14.58
CA GLN A 23 -9.05 -4.75 -15.95
C GLN A 23 -7.74 -5.56 -16.01
N MET A 24 -6.79 -5.26 -15.15
CA MET A 24 -5.51 -5.96 -15.08
C MET A 24 -5.64 -7.39 -14.54
N ARG A 25 -6.59 -7.64 -13.63
CA ARG A 25 -6.84 -8.95 -13.04
C ARG A 25 -7.27 -10.00 -14.07
N VAL A 26 -7.97 -9.60 -15.10
CA VAL A 26 -8.38 -10.52 -16.19
C VAL A 26 -7.17 -11.19 -16.85
N LEU A 27 -6.04 -10.50 -16.92
CA LEU A 27 -4.80 -10.99 -17.53
C LEU A 27 -4.04 -11.97 -16.63
N ALA A 28 -4.29 -11.94 -15.34
CA ALA A 28 -3.52 -12.68 -14.34
C ALA A 28 -4.40 -13.06 -13.13
N PRO A 29 -5.45 -13.88 -13.32
CA PRO A 29 -6.39 -14.21 -12.24
C PRO A 29 -5.73 -15.01 -11.10
N GLU A 30 -4.63 -15.71 -11.37
CA GLU A 30 -3.88 -16.52 -10.41
C GLU A 30 -2.98 -15.71 -9.47
N VAL A 31 -2.79 -14.43 -9.75
CA VAL A 31 -2.03 -13.53 -8.89
C VAL A 31 -2.85 -13.16 -7.67
N ARG A 32 -2.21 -12.91 -6.54
CA ARG A 32 -2.88 -12.44 -5.32
C ARG A 32 -3.22 -10.95 -5.44
N TRP A 33 -4.44 -10.67 -5.86
CA TRP A 33 -4.96 -9.31 -5.98
C TRP A 33 -5.47 -8.79 -4.64
N VAL A 34 -5.12 -7.55 -4.34
CA VAL A 34 -5.59 -6.84 -3.14
C VAL A 34 -7.04 -6.41 -3.33
N GLY A 35 -7.90 -6.64 -2.34
CA GLY A 35 -9.29 -6.20 -2.39
C GLY A 35 -9.41 -4.67 -2.30
N PRO A 36 -10.30 -4.04 -3.08
CA PRO A 36 -10.45 -2.58 -3.07
C PRO A 36 -10.79 -2.00 -1.70
N GLU A 37 -11.48 -2.75 -0.86
CA GLU A 37 -11.81 -2.39 0.52
C GLU A 37 -10.59 -2.24 1.44
N THR A 38 -9.46 -2.81 1.03
CA THR A 38 -8.19 -2.75 1.78
C THR A 38 -7.18 -1.75 1.19
N PHE A 39 -7.55 -0.98 0.17
CA PHE A 39 -6.67 0.04 -0.40
C PHE A 39 -6.37 1.14 0.63
N HIS A 40 -5.08 1.42 0.83
CA HIS A 40 -4.58 2.43 1.75
C HIS A 40 -3.19 2.89 1.35
N VAL A 41 -2.78 4.06 1.84
CA VAL A 41 -1.40 4.55 1.69
C VAL A 41 -0.66 4.33 3.01
N THR A 42 0.20 3.33 3.05
CA THR A 42 0.94 2.98 4.26
C THR A 42 1.94 4.07 4.62
N LEU A 43 1.91 4.52 5.88
CA LEU A 43 2.91 5.39 6.48
C LEU A 43 3.98 4.57 7.22
N GLN A 44 3.55 3.59 8.01
CA GLN A 44 4.45 2.70 8.74
C GLN A 44 3.77 1.38 9.12
N PHE A 45 4.45 0.26 8.90
CA PHE A 45 4.10 -1.02 9.50
C PHE A 45 4.69 -1.11 10.91
N LEU A 46 3.85 -1.46 11.90
CA LEU A 46 4.26 -1.68 13.28
C LEU A 46 4.44 -3.18 13.57
N GLY A 47 3.73 -4.04 12.85
CA GLY A 47 3.78 -5.48 13.06
C GLY A 47 3.03 -5.93 14.31
N GLU A 48 3.51 -7.02 14.92
CA GLU A 48 2.89 -7.56 16.12
C GLU A 48 3.10 -6.64 17.32
N THR A 49 2.01 -6.27 17.95
CA THR A 49 1.97 -5.33 19.08
C THR A 49 1.18 -5.91 20.24
N LYS A 50 1.72 -5.76 21.45
CA LYS A 50 1.07 -6.20 22.69
C LYS A 50 0.25 -5.09 23.34
N ASP A 51 0.67 -3.84 23.19
CA ASP A 51 0.04 -2.68 23.81
C ASP A 51 -0.34 -1.61 22.79
N GLU A 52 -1.60 -1.63 22.38
CA GLU A 52 -2.20 -0.63 21.51
C GLU A 52 -2.31 0.75 22.18
N THR A 53 -2.45 0.79 23.50
CA THR A 53 -2.66 2.02 24.26
C THR A 53 -1.46 2.96 24.15
N GLU A 54 -0.25 2.41 24.28
CA GLU A 54 0.98 3.19 24.11
C GLU A 54 1.15 3.70 22.68
N VAL A 55 0.82 2.87 21.69
CA VAL A 55 0.84 3.29 20.28
C VAL A 55 -0.13 4.44 20.04
N ARG A 56 -1.36 4.35 20.54
CA ARG A 56 -2.35 5.42 20.42
C ARG A 56 -1.88 6.72 21.08
N ARG A 57 -1.25 6.61 22.26
CA ARG A 57 -0.70 7.78 22.98
C ARG A 57 0.41 8.45 22.18
N ALA A 58 1.33 7.66 21.62
CA ALA A 58 2.42 8.17 20.79
C ALA A 58 1.89 8.88 19.54
N LEU A 59 0.94 8.27 18.82
CA LEU A 59 0.39 8.84 17.59
C LEU A 59 -0.41 10.13 17.82
N LYS A 60 -1.01 10.34 19.00
CA LYS A 60 -1.67 11.61 19.38
C LYS A 60 -0.70 12.80 19.42
N GLN A 61 0.59 12.56 19.57
CA GLN A 61 1.61 13.61 19.59
C GLN A 61 2.03 14.06 18.19
N VAL A 62 1.69 13.30 17.16
CA VAL A 62 2.01 13.65 15.77
C VAL A 62 1.20 14.87 15.36
N LYS A 63 1.92 15.93 14.96
CA LYS A 63 1.35 17.15 14.40
C LYS A 63 1.81 17.27 12.96
N ALA A 64 0.87 17.31 12.05
CA ALA A 64 1.15 17.42 10.63
C ALA A 64 0.01 18.13 9.90
N GLU A 65 0.32 18.70 8.75
CA GLU A 65 -0.65 19.35 7.88
C GLU A 65 -1.41 18.30 7.04
N ALA A 66 -2.56 18.72 6.49
CA ALA A 66 -3.29 17.94 5.51
C ALA A 66 -2.38 17.60 4.31
N VAL A 67 -2.47 16.36 3.81
CA VAL A 67 -1.59 15.83 2.77
C VAL A 67 -2.32 15.74 1.45
N HIS A 68 -1.79 16.41 0.44
CA HIS A 68 -2.30 16.30 -0.92
C HIS A 68 -1.62 15.13 -1.65
N LEU A 69 -2.42 14.28 -2.29
CA LEU A 69 -1.98 13.07 -2.99
C LEU A 69 -2.49 13.06 -4.42
N ALA A 70 -1.63 12.75 -5.38
CA ALA A 70 -1.99 12.41 -6.75
C ALA A 70 -1.68 10.93 -7.00
N PHE A 71 -2.64 10.21 -7.54
CA PHE A 71 -2.50 8.79 -7.89
C PHE A 71 -2.26 8.68 -9.38
N PHE A 72 -1.00 8.46 -9.75
CA PHE A 72 -0.56 8.51 -11.13
C PHE A 72 0.49 7.43 -11.40
N GLY A 73 0.37 6.81 -12.59
CA GLY A 73 1.29 5.76 -13.01
C GLY A 73 1.07 4.44 -12.27
N ALA A 74 1.75 3.43 -12.76
CA ALA A 74 1.79 2.11 -12.15
C ALA A 74 3.16 1.47 -12.41
N GLY A 75 3.54 0.53 -11.55
CA GLY A 75 4.85 -0.09 -11.68
C GLY A 75 4.99 -1.37 -10.87
N PHE A 76 6.22 -1.84 -10.77
CA PHE A 76 6.55 -3.14 -10.20
C PHE A 76 7.76 -3.07 -9.27
N PHE A 77 7.66 -3.76 -8.13
CA PHE A 77 8.81 -4.02 -7.27
C PHE A 77 9.25 -5.48 -7.40
N PRO A 78 10.55 -5.79 -7.24
CA PRO A 78 11.69 -4.86 -7.14
C PRO A 78 11.96 -4.11 -8.44
N ASN A 79 11.57 -4.66 -9.58
CA ASN A 79 11.72 -4.04 -10.91
C ASN A 79 10.81 -4.76 -11.93
N PRO A 80 10.58 -4.17 -13.14
CA PRO A 80 9.73 -4.78 -14.16
C PRO A 80 10.24 -6.10 -14.74
N LYS A 81 11.55 -6.41 -14.65
CA LYS A 81 12.12 -7.66 -15.18
C LYS A 81 11.77 -8.87 -14.31
N ALA A 82 11.64 -8.65 -13.00
CA ALA A 82 11.31 -9.69 -12.03
C ALA A 82 10.18 -9.20 -11.08
N PRO A 83 8.97 -8.94 -11.60
CA PRO A 83 7.91 -8.31 -10.84
C PRO A 83 7.38 -9.24 -9.75
N ARG A 84 7.31 -8.73 -8.50
CA ARG A 84 6.71 -9.41 -7.35
C ARG A 84 5.55 -8.66 -6.75
N VAL A 85 5.54 -7.34 -6.90
CA VAL A 85 4.48 -6.44 -6.44
C VAL A 85 4.10 -5.54 -7.58
N PHE A 86 2.81 -5.42 -7.85
CA PHE A 86 2.23 -4.46 -8.77
C PHE A 86 1.57 -3.34 -7.97
N TRP A 87 1.86 -2.09 -8.31
CA TRP A 87 1.44 -0.93 -7.53
C TRP A 87 1.01 0.24 -8.40
N VAL A 88 0.19 1.13 -7.84
CA VAL A 88 -0.11 2.47 -8.33
C VAL A 88 0.83 3.46 -7.68
N GLY A 89 1.38 4.40 -8.46
CA GLY A 89 2.24 5.46 -7.99
C GLY A 89 1.48 6.53 -7.22
N ILE A 90 2.14 7.10 -6.22
CA ILE A 90 1.61 8.20 -5.43
C ILE A 90 2.62 9.34 -5.49
N GLU A 91 2.15 10.48 -5.99
CA GLU A 91 2.90 11.73 -5.98
C GLU A 91 2.34 12.64 -4.88
N SER A 92 3.21 13.26 -4.14
CA SER A 92 2.88 14.21 -3.08
C SER A 92 4.01 15.22 -2.92
N ASP A 93 3.70 16.32 -2.28
CA ASP A 93 4.74 17.23 -1.79
C ASP A 93 5.45 16.63 -0.56
N GLN A 94 6.34 17.40 0.05
CA GLN A 94 7.14 17.00 1.21
C GLN A 94 6.29 16.59 2.44
N ARG A 95 5.00 16.98 2.49
CA ARG A 95 4.11 16.71 3.65
C ARG A 95 3.89 15.24 3.90
N LEU A 96 3.76 14.43 2.84
CA LEU A 96 3.59 12.98 3.00
C LEU A 96 4.82 12.34 3.64
N GLN A 97 6.01 12.70 3.19
CA GLN A 97 7.24 12.19 3.77
C GLN A 97 7.40 12.69 5.21
N THR A 98 7.16 13.96 5.48
CA THR A 98 7.20 14.55 6.82
C THR A 98 6.23 13.85 7.77
N LEU A 99 5.01 13.54 7.31
CA LEU A 99 4.05 12.78 8.11
C LEU A 99 4.57 11.37 8.42
N ALA A 100 5.08 10.65 7.43
CA ALA A 100 5.63 9.31 7.63
C ALA A 100 6.84 9.32 8.60
N GLU A 101 7.71 10.33 8.51
CA GLU A 101 8.83 10.52 9.41
C GLU A 101 8.38 10.86 10.84
N SER A 102 7.35 11.71 10.99
CA SER A 102 6.77 12.05 12.28
C SER A 102 6.11 10.86 12.97
N VAL A 103 5.41 10.02 12.21
CA VAL A 103 4.85 8.75 12.70
C VAL A 103 5.98 7.83 13.18
N ALA A 104 7.03 7.67 12.38
CA ALA A 104 8.18 6.84 12.74
C ALA A 104 8.93 7.36 13.98
N ALA A 105 9.09 8.66 14.10
CA ALA A 105 9.71 9.29 15.28
C ALA A 105 8.88 9.06 16.55
N ALA A 106 7.55 9.19 16.45
CA ALA A 106 6.65 8.99 17.58
C ALA A 106 6.62 7.51 18.07
N THR A 107 6.75 6.55 17.16
CA THR A 107 6.67 5.12 17.48
C THR A 107 8.02 4.47 17.80
N ARG A 108 9.14 5.14 17.45
CA ARG A 108 10.51 4.65 17.73
C ARG A 108 10.79 4.32 19.20
N PRO A 109 10.37 5.15 20.20
CA PRO A 109 10.58 4.84 21.61
C PRO A 109 9.89 3.57 22.07
N LEU A 110 8.87 3.09 21.32
CA LEU A 110 8.14 1.86 21.57
C LEU A 110 8.79 0.64 20.90
N GLY A 111 9.93 0.83 20.23
CA GLY A 111 10.68 -0.23 19.56
C GLY A 111 10.30 -0.45 18.09
N PHE A 112 9.40 0.37 17.52
CA PHE A 112 9.02 0.29 16.11
C PHE A 112 9.99 1.09 15.26
N ASN A 113 10.97 0.40 14.70
CA ASN A 113 11.94 1.00 13.80
C ASN A 113 11.43 0.89 12.35
N ARG A 114 11.64 1.96 11.61
CA ARG A 114 11.40 1.95 10.17
C ARG A 114 12.54 1.23 9.46
N ASP A 115 12.22 0.53 8.36
CA ASP A 115 13.25 -0.03 7.49
C ASP A 115 14.23 1.06 7.02
N ALA A 116 15.49 0.70 6.85
CA ALA A 116 16.54 1.61 6.40
C ALA A 116 16.31 2.12 4.95
N SER A 117 15.39 1.50 4.22
CA SER A 117 15.04 1.89 2.86
C SER A 117 14.31 3.24 2.83
N PRO A 118 14.55 4.09 1.81
CA PRO A 118 13.80 5.31 1.60
C PRO A 118 12.28 5.04 1.51
N TYR A 119 11.50 5.94 2.07
CA TYR A 119 10.04 5.86 1.95
C TYR A 119 9.62 6.09 0.50
N THR A 120 9.03 5.08 -0.10
CA THR A 120 8.49 5.13 -1.46
C THR A 120 6.98 4.92 -1.38
N PRO A 121 6.19 6.00 -1.41
CA PRO A 121 4.74 5.91 -1.30
C PRO A 121 4.17 5.21 -2.53
N HIS A 122 3.36 4.19 -2.28
CA HIS A 122 2.70 3.41 -3.33
C HIS A 122 1.44 2.74 -2.79
N LEU A 123 0.54 2.40 -3.69
CA LEU A 123 -0.64 1.59 -3.38
C LEU A 123 -0.51 0.23 -4.05
N THR A 124 -0.40 -0.81 -3.25
CA THR A 124 -0.28 -2.18 -3.75
C THR A 124 -1.60 -2.67 -4.34
N LEU A 125 -1.56 -3.16 -5.58
CA LEU A 125 -2.70 -3.79 -6.27
C LEU A 125 -2.63 -5.31 -6.27
N ALA A 126 -1.42 -5.87 -6.36
CA ALA A 126 -1.23 -7.31 -6.41
C ALA A 126 0.17 -7.73 -5.94
N ARG A 127 0.26 -8.98 -5.51
CA ARG A 127 1.52 -9.63 -5.16
C ARG A 127 1.61 -10.98 -5.87
N SER A 128 2.81 -11.35 -6.31
CA SER A 128 3.04 -12.71 -6.80
C SER A 128 2.68 -13.71 -5.70
N ALA A 129 2.04 -14.83 -6.07
CA ALA A 129 1.77 -15.89 -5.12
C ALA A 129 3.11 -16.42 -4.54
N SER A 130 3.22 -16.41 -3.22
CA SER A 130 4.31 -17.09 -2.51
C SER A 130 4.03 -18.60 -2.59
N GLY A 131 4.87 -19.32 -3.29
CA GLY A 131 4.75 -20.78 -3.45
C GLY A 131 4.69 -21.16 -4.92
N ARG A 132 5.76 -20.90 -5.67
CA ARG A 132 5.92 -21.42 -7.03
C ARG A 132 6.05 -22.92 -6.99
N PRO A 133 5.34 -23.66 -7.88
CA PRO A 133 5.85 -24.93 -8.39
C PRO A 133 7.26 -24.66 -8.98
N ARG A 134 8.22 -25.53 -8.69
CA ARG A 134 9.56 -25.47 -9.33
C ARG A 134 9.36 -25.43 -10.84
N PRO A 135 10.05 -24.54 -11.57
CA PRO A 135 9.97 -24.54 -13.02
C PRO A 135 10.41 -25.88 -13.55
N VAL A 136 9.57 -26.50 -14.39
CA VAL A 136 9.99 -27.64 -15.20
C VAL A 136 11.03 -27.12 -16.20
N PRO A 137 12.19 -27.78 -16.36
CA PRO A 137 13.19 -27.37 -17.34
C PRO A 137 12.58 -27.34 -18.75
N GLY A 138 12.62 -26.16 -19.42
CA GLY A 138 12.18 -25.99 -20.80
C GLY A 138 10.99 -25.03 -21.02
N GLU A 139 10.11 -24.80 -20.06
CA GLU A 139 9.01 -23.87 -20.14
C GLU A 139 9.04 -22.88 -18.98
N ARG A 140 9.28 -21.62 -19.30
CA ARG A 140 8.98 -20.51 -18.39
C ARG A 140 7.75 -19.77 -18.90
N PRO A 141 6.53 -20.19 -18.53
CA PRO A 141 5.40 -19.35 -18.81
C PRO A 141 5.62 -18.00 -18.12
N ALA A 142 5.32 -16.92 -18.83
CA ALA A 142 5.38 -15.58 -18.27
C ALA A 142 4.58 -15.56 -16.96
N SER A 143 5.16 -15.06 -15.85
CA SER A 143 4.43 -14.92 -14.60
C SER A 143 3.22 -14.02 -14.82
N GLY A 144 2.15 -14.18 -14.04
CA GLY A 144 0.97 -13.32 -14.17
C GLY A 144 1.32 -11.84 -14.16
N LEU A 145 2.23 -11.43 -13.28
CA LEU A 145 2.68 -10.02 -13.25
C LEU A 145 3.51 -9.61 -14.47
N GLN A 146 4.18 -10.54 -15.16
CA GLN A 146 4.83 -10.23 -16.45
C GLN A 146 3.80 -9.95 -17.55
N ARG A 147 2.69 -10.68 -17.58
CA ARG A 147 1.59 -10.39 -18.51
C ARG A 147 0.96 -9.03 -18.24
N VAL A 148 0.75 -8.69 -16.97
CA VAL A 148 0.27 -7.36 -16.56
C VAL A 148 1.24 -6.26 -17.00
N ARG A 149 2.55 -6.47 -16.80
CA ARG A 149 3.59 -5.53 -17.24
C ARG A 149 3.54 -5.31 -18.76
N ASP A 150 3.44 -6.38 -19.52
CA ASP A 150 3.44 -6.30 -20.98
C ASP A 150 2.21 -5.55 -21.50
N GLU A 151 1.05 -5.74 -20.88
CA GLU A 151 -0.15 -4.96 -21.20
C GLU A 151 -0.03 -3.50 -20.78
N LEU A 152 0.47 -3.26 -19.57
CA LEU A 152 0.69 -1.90 -19.06
C LEU A 152 1.61 -1.08 -19.98
N GLY A 153 2.62 -1.72 -20.59
CA GLY A 153 3.54 -1.08 -21.55
C GLY A 153 2.88 -0.61 -22.83
N LYS A 154 1.67 -1.06 -23.15
CA LYS A 154 0.89 -0.65 -24.33
C LYS A 154 -0.06 0.52 -24.02
N LEU A 155 -0.26 0.84 -22.75
CA LEU A 155 -1.18 1.86 -22.30
C LEU A 155 -0.44 3.14 -21.91
N PRO A 156 -1.08 4.32 -22.03
CA PRO A 156 -0.53 5.52 -21.41
C PRO A 156 -0.49 5.35 -19.88
N PRO A 157 0.39 6.09 -19.18
CA PRO A 157 0.41 6.07 -17.72
C PRO A 157 -0.98 6.38 -17.16
N PRO A 158 -1.53 5.52 -16.29
CA PRO A 158 -2.87 5.72 -15.73
C PRO A 158 -2.90 6.92 -14.78
N ASP A 159 -3.95 7.72 -14.87
CA ASP A 159 -4.24 8.84 -13.97
C ASP A 159 -5.55 8.57 -13.24
N PHE A 160 -5.49 8.50 -11.92
CA PHE A 160 -6.66 8.21 -11.07
C PHE A 160 -7.19 9.44 -10.33
N GLY A 161 -6.54 10.60 -10.51
CA GLY A 161 -6.91 11.85 -9.86
C GLY A 161 -6.19 12.11 -8.54
N THR A 162 -6.72 13.10 -7.82
CA THR A 162 -6.12 13.63 -6.60
C THR A 162 -7.08 13.61 -5.43
N MET A 163 -6.54 13.56 -4.22
CA MET A 163 -7.28 13.73 -2.97
C MET A 163 -6.45 14.48 -1.94
N THR A 164 -7.11 14.99 -0.91
CA THR A 164 -6.44 15.56 0.26
C THR A 164 -6.83 14.76 1.50
N ALA A 165 -5.85 14.16 2.15
CA ALA A 165 -6.05 13.45 3.40
C ALA A 165 -6.06 14.46 4.57
N HIS A 166 -7.14 14.45 5.35
CA HIS A 166 -7.34 15.27 6.55
C HIS A 166 -7.19 14.48 7.85
N GLU A 167 -6.95 13.19 7.75
CA GLU A 167 -6.74 12.28 8.86
C GLU A 167 -5.79 11.15 8.47
N PHE A 168 -5.05 10.63 9.44
CA PHE A 168 -4.39 9.34 9.33
C PHE A 168 -4.95 8.39 10.40
N TYR A 169 -4.76 7.10 10.19
CA TYR A 169 -5.41 6.08 10.99
C TYR A 169 -4.43 5.04 11.51
N LEU A 170 -4.71 4.53 12.69
CA LEU A 170 -4.17 3.28 13.18
C LEU A 170 -5.11 2.15 12.75
N TYR A 171 -4.55 1.15 12.08
CA TYR A 171 -5.28 -0.03 11.62
C TYR A 171 -4.80 -1.29 12.30
N GLU A 172 -5.72 -2.20 12.53
CA GLU A 172 -5.42 -3.60 12.83
C GLU A 172 -5.62 -4.46 11.57
N SER A 173 -4.65 -5.33 11.30
CA SER A 173 -4.69 -6.27 10.18
C SER A 173 -5.09 -7.65 10.66
N HIS A 174 -6.21 -8.16 10.16
CA HIS A 174 -6.69 -9.52 10.35
C HIS A 174 -6.40 -10.32 9.08
N LEU A 175 -5.51 -11.29 9.18
CA LEU A 175 -5.15 -12.17 8.07
C LEU A 175 -6.00 -13.45 8.13
N SER A 176 -6.66 -13.77 7.03
CA SER A 176 -7.41 -15.02 6.87
C SER A 176 -7.03 -15.72 5.55
N ARG A 177 -7.58 -16.91 5.34
CA ARG A 177 -7.43 -17.62 4.06
C ARG A 177 -8.13 -16.91 2.90
N GLU A 178 -9.14 -16.11 3.22
CA GLU A 178 -9.94 -15.32 2.25
C GLU A 178 -9.25 -13.99 1.89
N GLY A 179 -8.22 -13.60 2.63
CA GLY A 179 -7.47 -12.36 2.42
C GLY A 179 -7.25 -11.56 3.70
N ALA A 180 -6.74 -10.35 3.54
CA ALA A 180 -6.57 -9.40 4.62
C ALA A 180 -7.84 -8.58 4.82
N ARG A 181 -8.24 -8.37 6.06
CA ARG A 181 -9.26 -7.40 6.48
C ARG A 181 -8.61 -6.40 7.42
N TYR A 182 -8.95 -5.12 7.26
CA TYR A 182 -8.40 -4.04 8.07
C TYR A 182 -9.50 -3.38 8.88
N GLU A 183 -9.19 -3.10 10.13
CA GLU A 183 -10.09 -2.43 11.07
C GLU A 183 -9.46 -1.13 11.55
N LYS A 184 -10.18 -0.01 11.43
CA LYS A 184 -9.74 1.28 11.97
C LYS A 184 -9.86 1.26 13.49
N ARG A 185 -8.72 1.40 14.16
CA ARG A 185 -8.63 1.39 15.63
C ARG A 185 -8.66 2.80 16.22
N ALA A 186 -8.11 3.77 15.50
CA ALA A 186 -8.09 5.18 15.89
C ALA A 186 -7.88 6.09 14.66
N SER A 187 -8.35 7.35 14.76
CA SER A 187 -8.09 8.41 13.79
C SER A 187 -7.36 9.58 14.42
N TYR A 188 -6.58 10.29 13.63
CA TYR A 188 -5.76 11.43 14.05
C TYR A 188 -5.86 12.54 13.00
N PRO A 189 -6.28 13.76 13.38
CA PRO A 189 -6.50 14.84 12.44
C PRO A 189 -5.16 15.41 11.91
N LEU A 190 -5.18 15.78 10.65
CA LEU A 190 -4.17 16.60 9.97
C LEU A 190 -4.74 18.01 9.79
N ARG A 191 -3.95 19.04 10.14
CA ARG A 191 -4.43 20.44 10.18
C ARG A 191 -3.50 21.37 9.45
#